data_849b38a6cc6f2d61e1927e143ee12909
#
_entry.id   849b38a6cc6f2d61e1927e143ee12909
#
_cell.length_a   1.000
_cell.length_b   1.000
_cell.length_c   1.000
_cell.angle_alpha   90.00
_cell.angle_beta   90.00
_cell.angle_gamma   90.00
#
_symmetry.space_group_name_H-M   'P 1'
#
loop_
_entity.id
_entity.type
_entity.pdbx_description
1 polymer ?
#
loop_
_entity_poly.entity_id
_entity_poly.type
_entity_poly.pdbx_seq_one_letter_code
_entity_poly.pdbx_strand_id
1 'polypeptide(L)'
;MRRKGEQVLAGAANLSWLCYSAAMGRIAGLKGMRHIALKVTDVARSKSFYREMFGMDVVWEPDAQNIYLSSGCDNIALHEVSREFAAGAAEKQLDHLGFVVESIARVKELEQEFAARGVPIIHPFKVHRDGSASFYCADPDGVVIQMLYEPGLSAQKIS
;
A
#
# COMPACT_ATOMS: atom_id res chain seq x y z
N MET A 1 -35.01 -20.90 -43.48
CA MET A 1 -34.89 -20.80 -42.01
C MET A 1 -33.55 -20.16 -41.66
N ARG A 2 -33.53 -18.86 -41.33
CA ARG A 2 -32.35 -18.14 -40.92
C ARG A 2 -32.33 -18.08 -39.41
N ARG A 3 -31.29 -18.61 -38.77
CA ARG A 3 -31.09 -18.48 -37.32
C ARG A 3 -30.56 -17.07 -37.03
N LYS A 4 -31.25 -16.38 -36.12
CA LYS A 4 -30.85 -15.07 -35.58
C LYS A 4 -29.60 -15.27 -34.71
N GLY A 5 -28.54 -14.48 -34.99
CA GLY A 5 -27.37 -14.38 -34.16
C GLY A 5 -27.69 -13.61 -32.88
N GLU A 6 -27.37 -14.22 -31.72
CA GLU A 6 -27.29 -13.54 -30.44
C GLU A 6 -26.10 -12.59 -30.47
N GLN A 7 -26.35 -11.31 -30.45
CA GLN A 7 -25.33 -10.33 -30.09
C GLN A 7 -25.09 -10.42 -28.59
N VAL A 8 -23.94 -10.97 -28.21
CA VAL A 8 -23.39 -10.82 -26.88
C VAL A 8 -23.04 -9.33 -26.69
N LEU A 9 -23.83 -8.66 -25.87
CA LEU A 9 -23.52 -7.32 -25.38
C LEU A 9 -22.24 -7.41 -24.56
N ALA A 10 -21.11 -7.04 -25.16
CA ALA A 10 -19.88 -6.76 -24.41
C ALA A 10 -20.21 -5.68 -23.38
N GLY A 11 -20.10 -6.02 -22.11
CA GLY A 11 -20.32 -5.12 -21.00
C GLY A 11 -19.50 -3.85 -21.18
N ALA A 12 -20.14 -2.72 -20.98
CA ALA A 12 -19.51 -1.41 -20.98
C ALA A 12 -18.40 -1.40 -19.91
N ALA A 13 -17.17 -1.64 -20.36
CA ALA A 13 -15.99 -1.35 -19.55
C ALA A 13 -16.08 0.13 -19.16
N ASN A 14 -16.02 0.38 -17.87
CA ASN A 14 -16.27 1.67 -17.26
C ASN A 14 -15.26 2.69 -17.82
N LEU A 15 -15.67 3.47 -18.81
CA LEU A 15 -14.86 4.46 -19.53
C LEU A 15 -14.32 5.59 -18.63
N SER A 16 -14.75 5.63 -17.35
CA SER A 16 -14.30 6.62 -16.37
C SER A 16 -12.80 6.55 -16.08
N TRP A 17 -12.17 5.37 -16.19
CA TRP A 17 -10.72 5.20 -15.96
C TRP A 17 -9.87 5.56 -17.17
N LEU A 18 -10.39 5.44 -18.38
CA LEU A 18 -9.68 5.83 -19.63
C LEU A 18 -9.49 7.35 -19.75
N CYS A 19 -10.42 8.14 -19.21
CA CYS A 19 -10.25 9.60 -19.11
C CYS A 19 -9.19 10.04 -18.09
N TYR A 20 -8.83 9.18 -17.15
CA TYR A 20 -7.83 9.45 -16.11
C TYR A 20 -6.39 9.53 -16.67
N SER A 21 -6.11 8.82 -17.78
CA SER A 21 -4.73 8.68 -18.28
C SER A 21 -4.25 9.80 -19.19
N ALA A 22 -5.14 10.58 -19.80
CA ALA A 22 -4.78 11.50 -20.88
C ALA A 22 -4.43 12.94 -20.43
N ALA A 23 -4.82 13.36 -19.20
CA ALA A 23 -4.67 14.74 -18.75
C ALA A 23 -3.86 14.91 -17.44
N MET A 24 -3.38 13.81 -16.83
CA MET A 24 -2.79 13.85 -15.50
C MET A 24 -1.28 13.71 -15.56
N GLY A 25 -0.58 14.81 -15.39
CA GLY A 25 0.85 14.81 -15.17
C GLY A 25 1.25 13.97 -13.93
N ARG A 26 2.51 13.62 -13.84
CA ARG A 26 3.10 12.91 -12.69
C ARG A 26 2.74 13.64 -11.39
N ILE A 27 2.22 12.93 -10.39
CA ILE A 27 1.93 13.53 -9.07
C ILE A 27 3.25 13.97 -8.44
N ALA A 28 3.35 15.25 -8.10
CA ALA A 28 4.53 15.80 -7.45
C ALA A 28 4.67 15.31 -6.00
N GLY A 29 5.90 15.15 -5.52
CA GLY A 29 6.20 14.77 -4.14
C GLY A 29 6.22 13.27 -3.86
N LEU A 30 5.99 12.40 -4.87
CA LEU A 30 6.13 10.95 -4.68
C LEU A 30 7.60 10.52 -4.68
N LYS A 31 7.99 9.77 -3.64
CA LYS A 31 9.33 9.18 -3.48
C LYS A 31 9.42 7.72 -3.98
N GLY A 32 8.33 7.17 -4.46
CA GLY A 32 8.23 5.78 -4.95
C GLY A 32 7.53 4.85 -3.94
N MET A 33 7.30 3.62 -4.37
CA MET A 33 6.74 2.56 -3.52
C MET A 33 7.89 1.91 -2.74
N ARG A 34 7.86 2.03 -1.39
CA ARG A 34 8.94 1.55 -0.53
C ARG A 34 8.44 0.92 0.77
N HIS A 35 7.15 0.70 0.87
CA HIS A 35 6.56 0.07 2.05
C HIS A 35 5.59 -1.03 1.64
N ILE A 36 5.76 -2.22 2.24
CA ILE A 36 4.85 -3.36 2.10
C ILE A 36 4.54 -3.88 3.49
N ALA A 37 3.27 -4.22 3.74
CA ALA A 37 2.87 -4.90 4.96
C ALA A 37 2.36 -6.31 4.65
N LEU A 38 2.91 -7.29 5.35
CA LEU A 38 2.59 -8.70 5.19
C LEU A 38 1.88 -9.23 6.43
N LYS A 39 0.81 -9.99 6.24
CA LYS A 39 0.20 -10.79 7.28
C LYS A 39 0.94 -12.11 7.39
N VAL A 40 1.48 -12.40 8.58
CA VAL A 40 2.28 -13.60 8.86
C VAL A 40 1.66 -14.41 10.00
N THR A 41 1.89 -15.71 10.04
CA THR A 41 1.35 -16.58 11.10
C THR A 41 2.27 -16.76 12.30
N ASP A 42 3.51 -16.26 12.19
CA ASP A 42 4.54 -16.30 13.22
C ASP A 42 5.54 -15.19 12.90
N VAL A 43 5.43 -14.09 13.61
CA VAL A 43 6.24 -12.90 13.35
C VAL A 43 7.71 -13.11 13.70
N ALA A 44 8.03 -13.93 14.72
CA ALA A 44 9.41 -14.20 15.11
C ALA A 44 10.15 -15.01 14.04
N ARG A 45 9.49 -16.02 13.47
CA ARG A 45 9.99 -16.80 12.34
C ARG A 45 10.21 -15.92 11.11
N SER A 46 9.24 -15.10 10.76
CA SER A 46 9.34 -14.21 9.59
C SER A 46 10.41 -13.15 9.80
N LYS A 47 10.54 -12.57 11.00
CA LYS A 47 11.65 -11.67 11.37
C LYS A 47 13.02 -12.33 11.13
N SER A 48 13.23 -13.54 11.65
CA SER A 48 14.50 -14.27 11.45
C SER A 48 14.77 -14.50 9.98
N PHE A 49 13.77 -14.93 9.21
CA PHE A 49 13.88 -15.16 7.78
C PHE A 49 14.32 -13.90 7.01
N TYR A 50 13.66 -12.78 7.19
CA TYR A 50 14.01 -11.54 6.47
C TYR A 50 15.38 -10.99 6.90
N ARG A 51 15.74 -11.13 8.17
CA ARG A 51 17.07 -10.74 8.66
C ARG A 51 18.19 -11.61 8.09
N GLU A 52 18.02 -12.93 8.14
CA GLU A 52 19.06 -13.89 7.77
C GLU A 52 19.21 -14.01 6.25
N MET A 53 18.09 -14.01 5.51
CA MET A 53 18.10 -14.22 4.06
C MET A 53 18.35 -12.94 3.27
N PHE A 54 17.87 -11.79 3.77
CA PHE A 54 17.90 -10.52 3.05
C PHE A 54 18.73 -9.44 3.74
N GLY A 55 19.33 -9.75 4.90
CA GLY A 55 20.16 -8.79 5.64
C GLY A 55 19.38 -7.57 6.15
N MET A 56 18.08 -7.72 6.36
CA MET A 56 17.25 -6.60 6.83
C MET A 56 17.44 -6.37 8.32
N ASP A 57 17.52 -5.11 8.72
CA ASP A 57 17.58 -4.70 10.12
C ASP A 57 16.17 -4.42 10.68
N VAL A 58 15.97 -4.72 11.96
CA VAL A 58 14.78 -4.30 12.68
C VAL A 58 14.87 -2.80 12.92
N VAL A 59 13.92 -2.04 12.36
CA VAL A 59 13.87 -0.58 12.54
C VAL A 59 12.84 -0.17 13.58
N TRP A 60 11.83 -1.02 13.84
CA TRP A 60 10.83 -0.77 14.87
C TRP A 60 10.13 -2.06 15.29
N GLU A 61 9.89 -2.23 16.58
CA GLU A 61 9.23 -3.39 17.19
C GLU A 61 8.32 -2.89 18.33
N PRO A 62 7.10 -2.39 17.99
CA PRO A 62 6.20 -1.79 18.98
C PRO A 62 5.62 -2.79 19.97
N ASP A 63 5.46 -4.04 19.56
CA ASP A 63 4.91 -5.15 20.33
C ASP A 63 5.32 -6.51 19.73
N ALA A 64 4.89 -7.60 20.38
CA ALA A 64 5.27 -8.96 19.96
C ALA A 64 4.61 -9.42 18.64
N GLN A 65 3.64 -8.69 18.10
CA GLN A 65 2.87 -9.08 16.91
C GLN A 65 3.16 -8.21 15.71
N ASN A 66 3.91 -7.11 15.89
CA ASN A 66 4.19 -6.13 14.86
C ASN A 66 5.67 -5.78 14.81
N ILE A 67 6.33 -6.05 13.68
CA ILE A 67 7.75 -5.80 13.46
C ILE A 67 7.95 -5.13 12.11
N TYR A 68 8.86 -4.17 12.07
CA TYR A 68 9.23 -3.43 10.87
C TYR A 68 10.71 -3.63 10.57
N LEU A 69 11.00 -4.00 9.33
CA LEU A 69 12.33 -4.30 8.84
C LEU A 69 12.68 -3.37 7.67
N SER A 70 13.97 -3.09 7.49
CA SER A 70 14.48 -2.29 6.38
C SER A 70 15.82 -2.80 5.90
N SER A 71 16.07 -2.72 4.60
CA SER A 71 17.39 -2.87 3.98
C SER A 71 18.10 -1.51 3.74
N GLY A 72 17.54 -0.42 4.31
CA GLY A 72 18.11 0.93 4.24
C GLY A 72 17.26 1.92 3.46
N CYS A 73 16.58 1.51 2.40
CA CYS A 73 15.75 2.39 1.56
C CYS A 73 14.31 1.91 1.37
N ASP A 74 13.95 0.84 2.01
CA ASP A 74 12.63 0.18 1.98
C ASP A 74 12.11 -0.03 3.39
N ASN A 75 10.89 -0.58 3.49
CA ASN A 75 10.30 -0.99 4.75
C ASN A 75 9.33 -2.15 4.52
N ILE A 76 9.52 -3.24 5.27
CA ILE A 76 8.57 -4.35 5.35
C ILE A 76 7.97 -4.36 6.76
N ALA A 77 6.66 -4.24 6.85
CA ALA A 77 5.93 -4.48 8.09
C ALA A 77 5.44 -5.94 8.14
N LEU A 78 5.64 -6.61 9.25
CA LEU A 78 5.13 -7.95 9.53
C LEU A 78 4.05 -7.83 10.61
N HIS A 79 2.83 -8.27 10.30
CA HIS A 79 1.69 -8.27 11.20
C HIS A 79 1.22 -9.71 11.45
N GLU A 80 1.31 -10.16 12.69
CA GLU A 80 0.87 -11.51 13.04
C GLU A 80 -0.65 -11.65 12.99
N VAL A 81 -1.12 -12.71 12.35
CA VAL A 81 -2.53 -13.08 12.23
C VAL A 81 -2.74 -14.54 12.63
N SER A 82 -3.98 -14.92 12.95
CA SER A 82 -4.28 -16.32 13.26
C SER A 82 -4.04 -17.24 12.05
N ARG A 83 -3.72 -18.50 12.31
CA ARG A 83 -3.52 -19.51 11.25
C ARG A 83 -4.78 -19.75 10.42
N GLU A 84 -5.95 -19.65 11.03
CA GLU A 84 -7.23 -19.79 10.32
C GLU A 84 -7.42 -18.67 9.29
N PHE A 85 -6.98 -17.47 9.61
CA PHE A 85 -7.01 -16.36 8.66
C PHE A 85 -6.04 -16.60 7.49
N ALA A 86 -4.85 -17.13 7.75
CA ALA A 86 -3.84 -17.42 6.73
C ALA A 86 -4.22 -18.62 5.84
N ALA A 87 -4.91 -19.64 6.37
CA ALA A 87 -5.30 -20.84 5.64
C ALA A 87 -6.30 -20.61 4.50
N GLY A 88 -6.95 -19.43 4.48
CA GLY A 88 -7.99 -19.11 3.51
C GLY A 88 -7.54 -18.44 2.23
N ALA A 89 -6.27 -17.98 2.07
CA ALA A 89 -5.91 -17.28 0.86
C ALA A 89 -4.43 -16.93 0.74
N ALA A 90 -3.78 -17.43 -0.29
CA ALA A 90 -2.57 -16.82 -0.85
C ALA A 90 -2.78 -15.31 -1.18
N GLU A 91 -4.00 -14.90 -1.48
CA GLU A 91 -4.42 -13.53 -1.78
C GLU A 91 -4.46 -12.58 -0.55
N LYS A 92 -4.39 -13.13 0.68
CA LYS A 92 -4.51 -12.33 1.92
C LYS A 92 -3.19 -12.08 2.65
N GLN A 93 -2.07 -12.50 2.11
CA GLN A 93 -0.76 -12.26 2.72
C GLN A 93 -0.33 -10.80 2.58
N LEU A 94 -0.66 -10.14 1.47
CA LEU A 94 -0.44 -8.73 1.29
C LEU A 94 -1.54 -7.96 2.02
N ASP A 95 -1.16 -7.11 2.96
CA ASP A 95 -2.10 -6.23 3.66
C ASP A 95 -2.32 -4.93 2.87
N HIS A 96 -1.24 -4.25 2.51
CA HIS A 96 -1.27 -3.04 1.68
C HIS A 96 0.09 -2.79 1.01
N LEU A 97 0.09 -1.91 0.00
CA LEU A 97 1.29 -1.34 -0.60
C LEU A 97 1.50 0.09 -0.08
N GLY A 98 2.75 0.54 0.03
CA GLY A 98 3.05 1.90 0.49
C GLY A 98 3.82 2.73 -0.52
N PHE A 99 3.38 3.98 -0.73
CA PHE A 99 4.15 5.01 -1.43
C PHE A 99 4.64 6.05 -0.43
N VAL A 100 5.96 6.24 -0.40
CA VAL A 100 6.57 7.20 0.51
C VAL A 100 6.41 8.63 -0.02
N VAL A 101 5.97 9.52 0.86
CA VAL A 101 5.69 10.93 0.59
C VAL A 101 6.69 11.80 1.34
N GLU A 102 7.05 12.94 0.79
CA GLU A 102 8.13 13.80 1.29
C GLU A 102 7.82 14.53 2.62
N SER A 103 6.54 14.74 2.98
CA SER A 103 6.15 15.46 4.19
C SER A 103 4.74 15.11 4.67
N ILE A 104 4.48 15.36 5.97
CA ILE A 104 3.14 15.20 6.58
C ILE A 104 2.10 16.10 5.88
N ALA A 105 2.48 17.35 5.57
CA ALA A 105 1.60 18.28 4.87
C ALA A 105 1.19 17.71 3.51
N ARG A 106 2.15 17.15 2.76
CA ARG A 106 1.88 16.55 1.45
C ARG A 106 1.00 15.31 1.52
N VAL A 107 1.11 14.47 2.55
CA VAL A 107 0.19 13.35 2.78
C VAL A 107 -1.26 13.86 2.90
N LYS A 108 -1.47 14.91 3.69
CA LYS A 108 -2.80 15.48 3.89
C LYS A 108 -3.38 16.12 2.61
N GLU A 109 -2.55 16.81 1.82
CA GLU A 109 -2.96 17.37 0.52
C GLU A 109 -3.33 16.27 -0.46
N LEU A 110 -2.53 15.20 -0.53
CA LEU A 110 -2.79 14.04 -1.42
C LEU A 110 -4.11 13.34 -1.08
N GLU A 111 -4.48 13.22 0.18
CA GLU A 111 -5.79 12.68 0.55
C GLU A 111 -6.92 13.48 -0.11
N GLN A 112 -6.86 14.82 -0.03
CA GLN A 112 -7.85 15.70 -0.63
C GLN A 112 -7.87 15.60 -2.16
N GLU A 113 -6.69 15.57 -2.79
CA GLU A 113 -6.56 15.38 -4.24
C GLU A 113 -7.14 14.05 -4.71
N PHE A 114 -6.87 12.96 -3.98
CA PHE A 114 -7.37 11.62 -4.31
C PHE A 114 -8.89 11.54 -4.16
N ALA A 115 -9.42 12.08 -3.05
CA ALA A 115 -10.86 12.16 -2.83
C ALA A 115 -11.57 13.00 -3.90
N ALA A 116 -11.00 14.15 -4.29
CA ALA A 116 -11.53 15.01 -5.36
C ALA A 116 -11.54 14.32 -6.73
N ARG A 117 -10.65 13.35 -6.95
CA ARG A 117 -10.58 12.50 -8.15
C ARG A 117 -11.45 11.25 -8.08
N GLY A 118 -12.24 11.08 -7.00
CA GLY A 118 -13.11 9.93 -6.82
C GLY A 118 -12.39 8.64 -6.43
N VAL A 119 -11.14 8.72 -5.98
CA VAL A 119 -10.41 7.55 -5.45
C VAL A 119 -10.99 7.20 -4.08
N PRO A 120 -11.40 5.94 -3.82
CA PRO A 120 -11.94 5.54 -2.52
C PRO A 120 -10.91 5.72 -1.41
N ILE A 121 -11.24 6.50 -0.38
CA ILE A 121 -10.44 6.62 0.84
C ILE A 121 -10.90 5.54 1.82
N ILE A 122 -10.00 4.60 2.15
CA ILE A 122 -10.27 3.47 3.05
C ILE A 122 -10.08 3.86 4.50
N HIS A 123 -8.96 4.55 4.80
CA HIS A 123 -8.69 5.13 6.10
C HIS A 123 -8.24 6.59 5.92
N PRO A 124 -8.88 7.54 6.58
CA PRO A 124 -8.55 8.95 6.45
C PRO A 124 -7.16 9.27 7.06
N PHE A 125 -6.67 10.45 6.72
CA PHE A 125 -5.39 10.98 7.24
C PHE A 125 -5.30 10.86 8.76
N LYS A 126 -4.13 10.35 9.20
CA LYS A 126 -3.79 10.22 10.62
C LYS A 126 -2.29 10.38 10.83
N VAL A 127 -1.92 11.08 11.93
CA VAL A 127 -0.56 11.09 12.45
C VAL A 127 -0.42 9.99 13.50
N HIS A 128 0.64 9.19 13.41
CA HIS A 128 0.91 8.04 14.28
C HIS A 128 1.88 8.41 15.41
N ARG A 129 1.99 7.54 16.43
CA ARG A 129 2.81 7.76 17.63
C ARG A 129 4.32 7.81 17.37
N ASP A 130 4.77 7.22 16.28
CA ASP A 130 6.16 7.19 15.82
C ASP A 130 6.56 8.41 15.00
N GLY A 131 5.64 9.37 14.83
CA GLY A 131 5.85 10.57 14.02
C GLY A 131 5.59 10.37 12.53
N SER A 132 5.23 9.16 12.08
CA SER A 132 4.74 8.93 10.73
C SER A 132 3.33 9.49 10.53
N ALA A 133 2.92 9.67 9.29
CA ALA A 133 1.56 10.06 8.94
C ALA A 133 1.12 9.36 7.66
N SER A 134 -0.11 8.94 7.59
CA SER A 134 -0.62 8.23 6.42
C SER A 134 -2.11 8.42 6.20
N PHE A 135 -2.57 8.11 4.99
CA PHE A 135 -3.93 7.73 4.66
C PHE A 135 -3.90 6.49 3.76
N TYR A 136 -5.04 5.81 3.65
CA TYR A 136 -5.17 4.64 2.80
C TYR A 136 -6.26 4.86 1.77
N CYS A 137 -5.97 4.45 0.53
CA CYS A 137 -6.94 4.45 -0.56
C CYS A 137 -6.99 3.05 -1.20
N ALA A 138 -7.95 2.83 -2.09
CA ALA A 138 -8.01 1.61 -2.88
C ALA A 138 -7.77 1.91 -4.36
N ASP A 139 -7.10 0.98 -5.04
CA ASP A 139 -7.04 0.98 -6.49
C ASP A 139 -8.38 0.47 -7.08
N PRO A 140 -8.56 0.46 -8.44
CA PRO A 140 -9.77 -0.03 -9.08
C PRO A 140 -10.12 -1.49 -8.82
N ASP A 141 -9.14 -2.31 -8.43
CA ASP A 141 -9.30 -3.74 -8.12
C ASP A 141 -9.45 -3.99 -6.62
N GLY A 142 -9.40 -2.92 -5.81
CA GLY A 142 -9.57 -2.98 -4.36
C GLY A 142 -8.27 -3.24 -3.60
N VAL A 143 -7.09 -3.16 -4.26
CA VAL A 143 -5.80 -3.24 -3.57
C VAL A 143 -5.64 -2.02 -2.67
N VAL A 144 -5.36 -2.26 -1.39
CA VAL A 144 -5.16 -1.18 -0.42
C VAL A 144 -3.78 -0.56 -0.61
N ILE A 145 -3.74 0.76 -0.75
CA ILE A 145 -2.53 1.55 -0.94
C ILE A 145 -2.40 2.57 0.18
N GLN A 146 -1.27 2.54 0.88
CA GLN A 146 -0.91 3.51 1.89
C GLN A 146 -0.07 4.64 1.30
N MET A 147 -0.50 5.87 1.48
CA MET A 147 0.32 7.06 1.23
C MET A 147 0.97 7.45 2.56
N LEU A 148 2.30 7.33 2.66
CA LEU A 148 3.02 7.33 3.93
C LEU A 148 4.12 8.39 3.95
N TYR A 149 4.09 9.26 4.96
CA TYR A 149 5.28 9.95 5.45
C TYR A 149 5.87 9.13 6.59
N GLU A 150 7.14 8.76 6.47
CA GLU A 150 7.90 8.10 7.53
C GLU A 150 9.24 8.85 7.68
N PRO A 151 9.60 9.35 8.89
CA PRO A 151 10.74 10.24 9.07
C PRO A 151 12.07 9.69 8.52
N GLY A 152 12.33 8.39 8.72
CA GLY A 152 13.55 7.74 8.27
C GLY A 152 13.63 7.53 6.76
N LEU A 153 12.50 7.23 6.11
CA LEU A 153 12.42 7.00 4.66
C LEU A 153 12.26 8.30 3.88
N SER A 154 11.39 9.21 4.35
CA SER A 154 11.06 10.44 3.63
C SER A 154 12.22 11.43 3.54
N ALA A 155 13.17 11.37 4.46
CA ALA A 155 14.40 12.17 4.45
C ALA A 155 15.48 11.63 3.49
N GLN A 156 15.36 10.38 3.02
CA GLN A 156 16.38 9.78 2.16
C GLN A 156 16.39 10.42 0.77
N LYS A 157 17.58 10.75 0.29
CA LYS A 157 17.79 11.11 -1.11
C LYS A 157 17.91 9.82 -1.91
N ILE A 158 16.95 9.60 -2.79
CA ILE A 158 17.03 8.52 -3.76
C ILE A 158 17.86 9.04 -4.93
N SER A 159 19.06 8.50 -5.07
CA SER A 159 19.89 8.71 -6.26
C SER A 159 19.36 7.86 -7.42
#